data_f66407e274ed8b7bca5063bffca690d8
#
_entry.id   f66407e274ed8b7bca5063bffca690d8
#
_cell.length_a   1.000
_cell.length_b   1.000
_cell.length_c   1.000
_cell.angle_alpha   90.00
_cell.angle_beta   90.00
_cell.angle_gamma   90.00
#
_symmetry.space_group_name_H-M   'P 1'
#
loop_
_entity.id
_entity.type
_entity.pdbx_description
1 polymer ?
#
loop_
_entity_poly.entity_id
_entity_poly.type
_entity_poly.pdbx_seq_one_letter_code
_entity_poly.pdbx_strand_id
1 'polypeptide(L)'
;MLTLRRRLGPVLVRELDADLLLLDADSDRIHQLNSTARFIWQRCDGKQSAEEIADLLASEFAVESRVALKDVIETLGKLQALNLLVDG
;
A
#
# COMPACT_ATOMS: atom_id res chain seq x y z
N MET A 1 -12.08 11.29 -8.45
CA MET A 1 -11.65 10.05 -7.78
C MET A 1 -10.23 10.21 -7.24
N LEU A 2 -10.03 9.90 -5.98
CA LEU A 2 -8.72 10.03 -5.37
C LEU A 2 -7.83 8.86 -5.73
N THR A 3 -6.64 9.13 -6.24
CA THR A 3 -5.61 8.14 -6.46
C THR A 3 -4.39 8.49 -5.63
N LEU A 4 -3.67 7.47 -5.16
CA LEU A 4 -2.50 7.66 -4.32
C LEU A 4 -1.30 7.00 -4.97
N ARG A 5 -0.12 7.58 -4.74
CA ARG A 5 1.13 7.00 -5.22
C ARG A 5 2.13 6.87 -4.09
N ARG A 6 3.08 5.96 -4.27
CA ARG A 6 4.14 5.73 -3.28
C ARG A 6 5.03 6.96 -3.15
N ARG A 7 5.41 7.27 -1.92
CA ARG A 7 6.47 8.23 -1.66
C ARG A 7 7.80 7.49 -1.77
N LEU A 8 8.55 7.74 -2.83
CA LEU A 8 9.74 6.95 -3.14
C LEU A 8 11.04 7.47 -2.53
N GLY A 9 11.16 8.73 -2.31
CA GLY A 9 12.35 9.25 -1.69
C GLY A 9 12.01 10.09 -0.49
N PRO A 10 12.75 9.99 0.61
CA PRO A 10 13.89 9.10 0.87
C PRO A 10 13.49 7.81 1.60
N VAL A 11 12.75 6.95 0.94
CA VAL A 11 12.28 5.67 1.48
C VAL A 11 13.07 4.54 0.82
N LEU A 12 13.72 3.73 1.64
CA LEU A 12 14.41 2.52 1.17
C LEU A 12 13.49 1.33 1.36
N VAL A 13 13.51 0.43 0.39
CA VAL A 13 12.65 -0.74 0.37
C VAL A 13 13.50 -2.00 0.51
N ARG A 14 13.12 -2.89 1.43
CA ARG A 14 13.78 -4.18 1.64
C ARG A 14 12.74 -5.28 1.66
N GLU A 15 13.01 -6.37 0.97
CA GLU A 15 12.13 -7.53 0.99
C GLU A 15 12.48 -8.44 2.17
N LEU A 16 11.46 -8.98 2.83
CA LEU A 16 11.61 -9.89 3.95
C LEU A 16 10.56 -10.99 3.78
N ASP A 17 10.91 -12.05 3.06
CA ASP A 17 9.99 -13.13 2.70
C ASP A 17 8.77 -12.56 1.96
N ALA A 18 7.56 -12.80 2.45
CA ALA A 18 6.34 -12.25 1.86
C ALA A 18 6.10 -10.80 2.26
N ASP A 19 6.80 -10.32 3.28
CA ASP A 19 6.63 -8.98 3.81
C ASP A 19 7.58 -7.99 3.16
N LEU A 20 7.38 -6.72 3.45
CA LEU A 20 8.20 -5.63 2.93
C LEU A 20 8.56 -4.69 4.06
N LEU A 21 9.82 -4.28 4.12
CA LEU A 21 10.27 -3.24 5.06
C LEU A 21 10.44 -1.94 4.31
N LEU A 22 9.88 -0.88 4.86
CA LEU A 22 10.04 0.48 4.35
C LEU A 22 10.83 1.27 5.38
N LEU A 23 12.00 1.72 4.98
CA LEU A 23 12.92 2.47 5.84
C LEU A 23 12.81 3.95 5.46
N ASP A 24 12.11 4.72 6.30
CA ASP A 24 11.87 6.13 6.03
C ASP A 24 12.94 6.97 6.70
N ALA A 25 13.87 7.50 5.90
CA ALA A 25 14.99 8.28 6.41
C ALA A 25 14.56 9.62 7.00
N ASP A 26 13.45 10.20 6.51
CA ASP A 26 12.96 11.48 7.03
C ASP A 26 12.43 11.36 8.45
N SER A 27 11.69 10.30 8.75
CA SER A 27 11.14 10.09 10.08
C SER A 27 12.01 9.20 10.95
N ASP A 28 13.03 8.60 10.36
CA ASP A 28 13.92 7.65 11.03
C ASP A 28 13.14 6.43 11.55
N ARG A 29 12.12 6.01 10.81
CA ARG A 29 11.24 4.91 11.18
C ARG A 29 11.32 3.76 10.20
N ILE A 30 11.04 2.57 10.71
CA ILE A 30 10.94 1.35 9.92
C ILE A 30 9.50 0.88 9.99
N HIS A 31 8.90 0.62 8.83
CA HIS A 31 7.54 0.11 8.72
C HIS A 31 7.58 -1.25 8.07
N GLN A 32 6.93 -2.24 8.68
CA GLN A 32 6.80 -3.57 8.09
C GLN A 32 5.41 -3.73 7.53
N LEU A 33 5.33 -4.07 6.25
CA LEU A 33 4.07 -4.34 5.55
C LEU A 33 3.94 -5.85 5.38
N ASN A 34 2.82 -6.41 5.82
CA ASN A 34 2.53 -7.82 5.56
C ASN A 34 2.21 -8.01 4.07
N SER A 35 1.99 -9.26 3.64
CA SER A 35 1.80 -9.56 2.22
C SER A 35 0.66 -8.76 1.59
N THR A 36 -0.44 -8.57 2.29
CA THR A 36 -1.58 -7.81 1.79
C THR A 36 -1.25 -6.34 1.66
N ALA A 37 -0.68 -5.74 2.71
CA ALA A 37 -0.29 -4.33 2.68
C ALA A 37 0.81 -4.07 1.65
N ARG A 38 1.74 -5.01 1.50
CA ARG A 38 2.77 -4.96 0.47
C ARG A 38 2.16 -4.90 -0.92
N PHE A 39 1.20 -5.79 -1.20
CA PHE A 39 0.51 -5.81 -2.49
C PHE A 39 -0.16 -4.47 -2.77
N ILE A 40 -0.89 -3.95 -1.79
CA ILE A 40 -1.61 -2.69 -1.93
C ILE A 40 -0.63 -1.53 -2.18
N TRP A 41 0.43 -1.44 -1.39
CA TRP A 41 1.42 -0.37 -1.53
C TRP A 41 2.08 -0.40 -2.91
N GLN A 42 2.40 -1.60 -3.41
CA GLN A 42 3.04 -1.76 -4.72
C GLN A 42 2.12 -1.36 -5.87
N ARG A 43 0.80 -1.37 -5.67
CA ARG A 43 -0.17 -0.96 -6.68
C ARG A 43 -0.49 0.53 -6.65
N CYS A 44 0.08 1.28 -5.70
CA CYS A 44 -0.16 2.72 -5.58
C CYS A 44 0.78 3.47 -6.53
N ASP A 45 0.34 3.65 -7.76
CA ASP A 45 1.11 4.30 -8.82
C ASP A 45 0.56 5.68 -9.19
N GLY A 46 -0.45 6.15 -8.48
CA GLY A 46 -1.10 7.43 -8.77
C GLY A 46 -2.15 7.34 -9.86
N LYS A 47 -2.37 6.16 -10.43
CA LYS A 47 -3.30 5.97 -11.55
C LYS A 47 -4.46 5.05 -11.23
N GLN A 48 -4.30 4.18 -10.24
CA GLN A 48 -5.33 3.22 -9.87
C GLN A 48 -6.15 3.71 -8.69
N SER A 49 -7.45 3.53 -8.77
CA SER A 49 -8.37 3.84 -7.67
C SER A 49 -8.35 2.73 -6.63
N ALA A 50 -8.93 3.01 -5.46
CA ALA A 50 -9.08 2.00 -4.41
C ALA A 50 -9.88 0.79 -4.92
N GLU A 51 -10.93 1.03 -5.72
CA GLU A 51 -11.75 -0.03 -6.28
C GLU A 51 -10.94 -0.92 -7.22
N GLU A 52 -10.10 -0.33 -8.06
CA GLU A 52 -9.25 -1.08 -8.98
C GLU A 52 -8.23 -1.93 -8.23
N ILE A 53 -7.61 -1.36 -7.20
CA ILE A 53 -6.66 -2.10 -6.37
C ILE A 53 -7.39 -3.23 -5.63
N ALA A 54 -8.61 -2.97 -5.14
CA ALA A 54 -9.41 -3.99 -4.45
C ALA A 54 -9.75 -5.16 -5.37
N ASP A 55 -10.09 -4.89 -6.63
CA ASP A 55 -10.36 -5.95 -7.60
C ASP A 55 -9.15 -6.84 -7.81
N LEU A 56 -7.97 -6.24 -7.92
CA LEU A 56 -6.72 -6.99 -8.07
C LEU A 56 -6.41 -7.79 -6.81
N LEU A 57 -6.63 -7.21 -5.64
CA LEU A 57 -6.41 -7.87 -4.36
C LEU A 57 -7.35 -9.08 -4.20
N ALA A 58 -8.61 -8.91 -4.53
CA ALA A 58 -9.61 -9.97 -4.44
C ALA A 58 -9.21 -11.17 -5.30
N SER A 59 -8.71 -10.90 -6.50
CA SER A 59 -8.26 -11.95 -7.42
C SER A 59 -7.00 -12.64 -6.92
N GLU A 60 -6.03 -11.86 -6.45
CA GLU A 60 -4.73 -12.39 -6.03
C GLU A 60 -4.84 -13.24 -4.76
N PHE A 61 -5.63 -12.81 -3.80
CA PHE A 61 -5.74 -13.45 -2.49
C PHE A 61 -7.02 -14.25 -2.30
N ALA A 62 -7.84 -14.38 -3.35
CA ALA A 62 -9.08 -15.16 -3.34
C ALA A 62 -10.02 -14.74 -2.20
N VAL A 63 -10.20 -13.44 -2.01
CA VAL A 63 -11.13 -12.89 -1.00
C VAL A 63 -12.29 -12.21 -1.70
N GLU A 64 -13.41 -12.05 -0.97
CA GLU A 64 -14.58 -11.35 -1.51
C GLU A 64 -14.23 -9.89 -1.83
N SER A 65 -14.84 -9.38 -2.92
CA SER A 65 -14.60 -8.00 -3.36
C SER A 65 -14.87 -6.97 -2.27
N ARG A 66 -15.94 -7.18 -1.49
CA ARG A 66 -16.31 -6.26 -0.42
C ARG A 66 -15.27 -6.24 0.69
N VAL A 67 -14.74 -7.41 1.05
CA VAL A 67 -13.68 -7.53 2.06
C VAL A 67 -12.40 -6.89 1.55
N ALA A 68 -12.07 -7.15 0.27
CA ALA A 68 -10.88 -6.58 -0.35
C ALA A 68 -10.95 -5.05 -0.36
N LEU A 69 -12.10 -4.48 -0.71
CA LEU A 69 -12.26 -3.02 -0.76
C LEU A 69 -12.11 -2.41 0.63
N LYS A 70 -12.68 -3.03 1.65
CA LYS A 70 -12.54 -2.55 3.02
C LYS A 70 -11.07 -2.56 3.44
N ASP A 71 -10.37 -3.66 3.16
CA ASP A 71 -8.95 -3.79 3.51
C ASP A 71 -8.10 -2.76 2.78
N VAL A 72 -8.40 -2.51 1.49
CA VAL A 72 -7.66 -1.52 0.71
C VAL A 72 -7.87 -0.13 1.30
N ILE A 73 -9.10 0.25 1.58
CA ILE A 73 -9.40 1.58 2.12
C ILE A 73 -8.69 1.79 3.46
N GLU A 74 -8.75 0.80 4.35
CA GLU A 74 -8.10 0.89 5.65
C GLU A 74 -6.58 0.98 5.52
N THR A 75 -6.00 0.17 4.62
CA THR A 75 -4.55 0.16 4.41
C THR A 75 -4.07 1.46 3.78
N LEU A 76 -4.80 1.97 2.78
CA LEU A 76 -4.45 3.25 2.16
C LEU A 76 -4.47 4.37 3.19
N GLY A 77 -5.46 4.38 4.07
CA GLY A 77 -5.54 5.38 5.14
C GLY A 77 -4.36 5.32 6.09
N LYS A 78 -3.97 4.11 6.49
CA LYS A 78 -2.82 3.92 7.38
C LYS A 78 -1.52 4.36 6.73
N LEU A 79 -1.31 3.95 5.47
CA LEU A 79 -0.08 4.29 4.76
C LEU A 79 0.01 5.79 4.50
N GLN A 80 -1.12 6.44 4.21
CA GLN A 80 -1.16 7.88 4.03
C GLN A 80 -0.86 8.60 5.33
N ALA A 81 -1.41 8.13 6.45
CA ALA A 81 -1.15 8.72 7.77
C ALA A 81 0.32 8.58 8.17
N LEU A 82 1.00 7.52 7.72
CA LEU A 82 2.42 7.31 7.96
C LEU A 82 3.30 8.05 6.94
N ASN A 83 2.69 8.81 6.05
CA ASN A 83 3.37 9.56 5.00
C ASN A 83 4.16 8.66 4.04
N LEU A 84 3.64 7.46 3.80
CA LEU A 84 4.22 6.52 2.84
C LEU A 84 3.52 6.57 1.49
N LEU A 85 2.36 7.25 1.43
CA LEU A 85 1.62 7.53 0.21
C LEU A 85 1.35 9.02 0.12
N VAL A 86 1.31 9.53 -1.09
CA VAL A 86 0.99 10.92 -1.38
C VAL A 86 -0.07 10.97 -2.48
N ASP A 87 -0.73 12.11 -2.64
CA ASP A 87 -1.73 12.30 -3.70
C ASP A 87 -1.07 12.14 -5.07
N GLY A 88 -1.74 11.38 -5.91
CA GLY A 88 -1.23 11.02 -7.24
C GLY A 88 -1.45 12.03 -8.34
#